data_a4a13a48d3dd79fe58ea4e0809e10c04
#
_entry.id   a4a13a48d3dd79fe58ea4e0809e10c04
#
_cell.length_a   1.000
_cell.length_b   1.000
_cell.length_c   1.000
_cell.angle_alpha   90.00
_cell.angle_beta   90.00
_cell.angle_gamma   90.00
#
_symmetry.space_group_name_H-M   'P 1'
#
loop_
_entity.id
_entity.type
_entity.pdbx_description
1 polymer ?
#
loop_
_entity_poly.entity_id
_entity_poly.type
_entity_poly.pdbx_seq_one_letter_code
_entity_poly.pdbx_strand_id
1 'polypeptide(L)'
;MNVPGPIRLTAVAGALALGLATLTACGGTSDAADRKNDGKLHVVASFYPVQFLAERIGGGHVSVESLTKPGVEPHDLELKPRQIGRLTDADVVLYLKGVQPAVDDAIELAGVEHTVDATTLTKLEEHGAEVGHAHGAEGAEGAAGEEAGHEGHGHAAETGAGDPHVWLDPVKYAEVARGVGKVFVQADPAHAADYRKNTDTLVKQLGALDTEFKDGLKNTATRTFITTHSAFGYLAERYGLEQEGVAGVDPEADPSPARVKQLQDIARADKVSTVFFETLASDRTAKTLARDTGLRTDVLDPLEGITDQSKGDDYFQVMRANLAALRTALGAR
;
A
#
# COMPACT_ATOMS: atom_id res chain seq x y z
N MET A 1 -57.91 -86.93 36.44
CA MET A 1 -56.51 -87.36 36.35
C MET A 1 -55.85 -86.66 35.23
N ASN A 2 -55.27 -85.56 35.53
CA ASN A 2 -54.64 -84.71 34.53
C ASN A 2 -53.18 -84.59 34.84
N VAL A 3 -52.39 -84.95 33.89
CA VAL A 3 -50.94 -84.81 33.91
C VAL A 3 -50.56 -83.45 33.19
N PRO A 4 -49.79 -82.59 33.80
CA PRO A 4 -49.35 -81.39 33.12
C PRO A 4 -48.07 -81.68 32.34
N GLY A 5 -48.02 -81.20 31.08
CA GLY A 5 -46.86 -81.23 30.20
C GLY A 5 -45.86 -80.12 30.50
N PRO A 6 -44.63 -80.29 30.04
CA PRO A 6 -43.54 -79.41 30.41
C PRO A 6 -43.55 -78.10 29.65
N ILE A 7 -43.28 -76.99 30.40
CA ILE A 7 -43.12 -75.64 29.90
C ILE A 7 -41.72 -75.51 29.27
N ARG A 8 -41.68 -75.21 27.98
CA ARG A 8 -40.40 -74.82 27.28
C ARG A 8 -40.10 -73.37 27.56
N LEU A 9 -38.99 -73.08 28.28
CA LEU A 9 -38.41 -71.77 28.40
C LEU A 9 -37.71 -71.41 27.07
N THR A 10 -38.23 -70.44 26.38
CA THR A 10 -37.52 -69.75 25.28
C THR A 10 -36.79 -68.57 25.89
N ALA A 11 -35.46 -68.64 25.85
CA ALA A 11 -34.60 -67.57 26.22
C ALA A 11 -34.60 -66.46 25.07
N VAL A 12 -35.14 -65.32 25.42
CA VAL A 12 -35.05 -64.13 24.53
C VAL A 12 -33.76 -63.44 24.87
N ALA A 13 -32.77 -63.50 23.97
CA ALA A 13 -31.55 -62.69 24.01
C ALA A 13 -31.89 -61.29 23.55
N GLY A 14 -31.99 -60.37 24.49
CA GLY A 14 -32.11 -58.91 24.20
C GLY A 14 -30.78 -58.33 23.78
N ALA A 15 -30.65 -58.05 22.54
CA ALA A 15 -29.54 -57.24 22.05
C ALA A 15 -29.77 -55.78 22.40
N LEU A 16 -29.00 -55.21 23.36
CA LEU A 16 -28.89 -53.81 23.63
C LEU A 16 -28.04 -53.20 22.51
N ALA A 17 -28.66 -52.55 21.52
CA ALA A 17 -27.99 -51.65 20.58
C ALA A 17 -27.73 -50.32 21.29
N LEU A 18 -26.50 -50.11 21.79
CA LEU A 18 -26.03 -48.77 22.14
C LEU A 18 -25.93 -47.95 20.85
N GLY A 19 -26.89 -47.07 20.64
CA GLY A 19 -26.82 -46.01 19.63
C GLY A 19 -25.77 -44.98 20.04
N LEU A 20 -24.56 -45.04 19.47
CA LEU A 20 -23.66 -43.91 19.47
C LEU A 20 -24.29 -42.81 18.61
N ALA A 21 -24.90 -41.81 19.24
CA ALA A 21 -25.23 -40.58 18.63
C ALA A 21 -23.91 -39.82 18.39
N THR A 22 -23.37 -39.88 17.18
CA THR A 22 -22.31 -38.96 16.72
C THR A 22 -22.92 -37.59 16.61
N LEU A 23 -22.70 -36.75 17.63
CA LEU A 23 -22.86 -35.30 17.49
C LEU A 23 -21.80 -34.86 16.48
N THR A 24 -22.19 -34.70 15.23
CA THR A 24 -21.47 -33.85 14.30
C THR A 24 -21.66 -32.42 14.77
N ALA A 25 -20.73 -31.95 15.62
CA ALA A 25 -20.54 -30.55 15.88
C ALA A 25 -20.05 -29.91 14.56
N CYS A 26 -20.95 -29.25 13.84
CA CYS A 26 -20.57 -28.27 12.85
C CYS A 26 -19.92 -27.11 13.61
N GLY A 27 -18.66 -27.30 14.02
CA GLY A 27 -17.78 -26.24 14.46
C GLY A 27 -17.16 -25.61 13.23
N GLY A 28 -17.62 -24.41 12.89
CA GLY A 28 -16.95 -23.60 11.88
C GLY A 28 -15.57 -23.15 12.39
N THR A 29 -14.55 -23.97 12.11
CA THR A 29 -13.13 -23.66 12.36
C THR A 29 -12.31 -24.26 11.23
N SER A 30 -12.59 -23.87 10.00
CA SER A 30 -11.89 -24.50 8.87
C SER A 30 -11.02 -23.57 8.06
N ASP A 31 -11.15 -22.26 8.20
CA ASP A 31 -10.37 -21.36 7.34
C ASP A 31 -8.86 -21.35 7.63
N ALA A 32 -8.46 -21.44 8.90
CA ALA A 32 -7.03 -21.43 9.25
C ALA A 32 -6.34 -22.79 9.09
N ALA A 33 -7.08 -23.88 9.30
CA ALA A 33 -6.53 -25.24 9.16
C ALA A 33 -6.41 -25.68 7.70
N ASP A 34 -7.34 -25.25 6.83
CA ASP A 34 -7.27 -25.52 5.39
C ASP A 34 -6.15 -24.72 4.71
N ARG A 35 -5.87 -23.49 5.16
CA ARG A 35 -4.77 -22.66 4.62
C ARG A 35 -3.39 -23.28 4.82
N LYS A 36 -3.12 -23.92 5.97
CA LYS A 36 -1.83 -24.58 6.25
C LYS A 36 -1.61 -25.89 5.50
N ASN A 37 -2.60 -26.35 4.74
CA ASN A 37 -2.57 -27.67 4.11
C ASN A 37 -2.47 -27.62 2.57
N ASP A 38 -2.43 -26.42 1.96
CA ASP A 38 -2.36 -26.28 0.51
C ASP A 38 -0.92 -26.28 -0.04
N GLY A 39 0.08 -26.37 0.86
CA GLY A 39 1.51 -26.39 0.51
C GLY A 39 2.06 -25.08 -0.03
N LYS A 40 1.33 -23.97 0.17
CA LYS A 40 1.74 -22.63 -0.23
C LYS A 40 2.22 -21.81 0.96
N LEU A 41 3.13 -20.86 0.69
CA LEU A 41 3.53 -19.84 1.65
C LEU A 41 2.39 -18.81 1.78
N HIS A 42 1.84 -18.64 2.99
CA HIS A 42 0.76 -17.69 3.27
C HIS A 42 1.32 -16.31 3.55
N VAL A 43 1.03 -15.36 2.66
CA VAL A 43 1.52 -13.99 2.74
C VAL A 43 0.35 -13.06 3.00
N VAL A 44 0.46 -12.23 4.05
CA VAL A 44 -0.42 -11.08 4.25
C VAL A 44 0.30 -9.84 3.74
N ALA A 45 -0.32 -9.14 2.81
CA ALA A 45 0.14 -7.87 2.27
C ALA A 45 -0.72 -6.74 2.83
N SER A 46 -0.11 -5.66 3.29
CA SER A 46 -0.86 -4.58 3.92
C SER A 46 -1.70 -3.79 2.91
N PHE A 47 -1.19 -3.55 1.71
CA PHE A 47 -1.88 -2.86 0.62
C PHE A 47 -1.30 -3.24 -0.77
N TYR A 48 -1.84 -2.65 -1.84
CA TYR A 48 -1.60 -3.10 -3.21
C TYR A 48 -0.12 -3.19 -3.63
N PRO A 49 0.78 -2.21 -3.41
CA PRO A 49 2.18 -2.32 -3.84
C PRO A 49 2.88 -3.56 -3.29
N VAL A 50 2.74 -3.86 -2.01
CA VAL A 50 3.37 -5.06 -1.43
C VAL A 50 2.64 -6.35 -1.81
N GLN A 51 1.32 -6.30 -2.06
CA GLN A 51 0.56 -7.41 -2.65
C GLN A 51 1.09 -7.76 -4.05
N PHE A 52 1.27 -6.76 -4.91
CA PHE A 52 1.79 -6.95 -6.26
C PHE A 52 3.17 -7.62 -6.24
N LEU A 53 4.08 -7.20 -5.35
CA LEU A 53 5.37 -7.85 -5.19
C LEU A 53 5.22 -9.31 -4.77
N ALA A 54 4.38 -9.57 -3.76
CA ALA A 54 4.15 -10.92 -3.26
C ALA A 54 3.64 -11.85 -4.36
N GLU A 55 2.64 -11.43 -5.12
CA GLU A 55 2.05 -12.19 -6.21
C GLU A 55 3.03 -12.43 -7.37
N ARG A 56 3.76 -11.37 -7.78
CA ARG A 56 4.70 -11.46 -8.90
C ARG A 56 5.93 -12.30 -8.59
N ILE A 57 6.43 -12.26 -7.36
CA ILE A 57 7.60 -13.03 -6.91
C ILE A 57 7.18 -14.45 -6.55
N GLY A 58 6.09 -14.58 -5.80
CA GLY A 58 5.61 -15.86 -5.28
C GLY A 58 5.01 -16.79 -6.35
N GLY A 59 4.33 -16.21 -7.33
CA GLY A 59 3.66 -16.98 -8.39
C GLY A 59 2.67 -17.99 -7.83
N GLY A 60 2.76 -19.25 -8.29
CA GLY A 60 1.88 -20.33 -7.83
C GLY A 60 2.19 -20.90 -6.45
N HIS A 61 3.32 -20.51 -5.84
CA HIS A 61 3.81 -21.06 -4.57
C HIS A 61 3.40 -20.25 -3.35
N VAL A 62 2.68 -19.14 -3.54
CA VAL A 62 2.17 -18.31 -2.45
C VAL A 62 0.65 -18.22 -2.49
N SER A 63 0.06 -17.95 -1.33
CA SER A 63 -1.33 -17.50 -1.18
C SER A 63 -1.28 -16.12 -0.55
N VAL A 64 -1.64 -15.08 -1.32
CA VAL A 64 -1.55 -13.69 -0.88
C VAL A 64 -2.92 -13.19 -0.46
N GLU A 65 -3.00 -12.58 0.72
CA GLU A 65 -4.17 -11.89 1.20
C GLU A 65 -3.84 -10.42 1.47
N SER A 66 -4.64 -9.48 0.93
CA SER A 66 -4.48 -8.06 1.20
C SER A 66 -5.36 -7.61 2.38
N LEU A 67 -4.79 -6.77 3.27
CA LEU A 67 -5.56 -6.13 4.35
C LEU A 67 -6.43 -5.00 3.79
N THR A 68 -5.92 -4.24 2.82
CA THR A 68 -6.67 -3.18 2.15
C THR A 68 -7.43 -3.74 0.96
N LYS A 69 -8.74 -3.53 0.95
CA LYS A 69 -9.60 -3.97 -0.16
C LYS A 69 -9.50 -2.99 -1.32
N PRO A 70 -9.76 -3.44 -2.57
CA PRO A 70 -9.91 -2.54 -3.70
C PRO A 70 -10.88 -1.39 -3.40
N GLY A 71 -10.48 -0.17 -3.71
CA GLY A 71 -11.29 1.04 -3.50
C GLY A 71 -11.29 1.60 -2.07
N VAL A 72 -10.50 1.03 -1.16
CA VAL A 72 -10.29 1.57 0.19
C VAL A 72 -8.98 2.35 0.20
N GLU A 73 -9.01 3.57 0.74
CA GLU A 73 -7.84 4.40 0.98
C GLU A 73 -6.96 3.74 2.06
N PRO A 74 -5.67 3.42 1.79
CA PRO A 74 -4.85 2.68 2.74
C PRO A 74 -4.43 3.48 3.96
N HIS A 75 -4.23 4.81 3.85
CA HIS A 75 -3.80 5.64 4.99
C HIS A 75 -4.85 5.64 6.12
N ASP A 76 -6.14 5.59 5.76
CA ASP A 76 -7.27 5.57 6.69
C ASP A 76 -7.76 4.16 7.06
N LEU A 77 -6.95 3.13 6.79
CA LEU A 77 -7.35 1.75 7.06
C LEU A 77 -7.56 1.50 8.57
N GLU A 78 -8.79 1.09 8.94
CA GLU A 78 -9.08 0.53 10.26
C GLU A 78 -9.09 -1.00 10.22
N LEU A 79 -8.32 -1.63 11.11
CA LEU A 79 -8.23 -3.09 11.18
C LEU A 79 -9.36 -3.69 12.02
N LYS A 80 -10.04 -4.69 11.46
CA LYS A 80 -10.99 -5.52 12.19
C LYS A 80 -10.27 -6.63 12.97
N PRO A 81 -10.82 -7.13 14.08
CA PRO A 81 -10.20 -8.20 14.87
C PRO A 81 -9.78 -9.44 14.06
N ARG A 82 -10.54 -9.78 13.00
CA ARG A 82 -10.16 -10.86 12.08
C ARG A 82 -8.92 -10.57 11.26
N GLN A 83 -8.67 -9.32 10.89
CA GLN A 83 -7.48 -8.93 10.13
C GLN A 83 -6.24 -8.98 11.01
N ILE A 84 -6.36 -8.60 12.28
CA ILE A 84 -5.27 -8.77 13.28
C ILE A 84 -4.94 -10.26 13.45
N GLY A 85 -5.95 -11.14 13.58
CA GLY A 85 -5.73 -12.59 13.63
C GLY A 85 -4.99 -13.13 12.39
N ARG A 86 -5.24 -12.57 11.20
CA ARG A 86 -4.55 -12.97 9.96
C ARG A 86 -3.08 -12.54 9.94
N LEU A 87 -2.74 -11.40 10.54
CA LEU A 87 -1.34 -10.98 10.69
C LEU A 87 -0.55 -12.00 11.54
N THR A 88 -1.15 -12.52 12.62
CA THR A 88 -0.48 -13.51 13.49
C THR A 88 -0.43 -14.92 12.88
N ASP A 89 -1.34 -15.26 11.98
CA ASP A 89 -1.42 -16.58 11.34
C ASP A 89 -0.59 -16.68 10.04
N ALA A 90 -0.08 -15.57 9.52
CA ALA A 90 0.68 -15.52 8.28
C ALA A 90 2.09 -16.11 8.42
N ASP A 91 2.59 -16.75 7.36
CA ASP A 91 4.00 -17.17 7.29
C ASP A 91 4.92 -15.97 7.02
N VAL A 92 4.41 -14.95 6.30
CA VAL A 92 5.10 -13.67 6.03
C VAL A 92 4.08 -12.55 6.00
N VAL A 93 4.37 -11.46 6.70
CA VAL A 93 3.63 -10.19 6.59
C VAL A 93 4.50 -9.18 5.86
N LEU A 94 4.00 -8.63 4.74
CA LEU A 94 4.65 -7.55 3.98
C LEU A 94 3.89 -6.25 4.21
N TYR A 95 4.58 -5.22 4.67
CA TYR A 95 4.02 -3.89 4.88
C TYR A 95 5.05 -2.79 4.59
N LEU A 96 4.60 -1.56 4.51
CA LEU A 96 5.46 -0.38 4.50
C LEU A 96 5.13 0.48 5.73
N LYS A 97 6.08 0.60 6.65
CA LYS A 97 5.93 1.43 7.84
C LYS A 97 5.69 2.90 7.45
N GLY A 98 4.72 3.52 8.12
CA GLY A 98 4.37 4.94 7.90
C GLY A 98 3.26 5.17 6.86
N VAL A 99 2.81 4.14 6.10
CA VAL A 99 1.66 4.27 5.21
C VAL A 99 0.34 4.02 5.94
N GLN A 100 0.31 3.02 6.81
CA GLN A 100 -0.90 2.52 7.47
C GLN A 100 -0.72 2.47 8.99
N PRO A 101 -1.03 3.54 9.74
CA PRO A 101 -0.80 3.58 11.19
C PRO A 101 -1.45 2.41 11.93
N ALA A 102 -2.68 2.01 11.54
CA ALA A 102 -3.36 0.87 12.17
C ALA A 102 -2.65 -0.47 11.95
N VAL A 103 -1.92 -0.63 10.85
CA VAL A 103 -1.11 -1.84 10.57
C VAL A 103 0.17 -1.80 11.40
N ASP A 104 0.84 -0.65 11.45
CA ASP A 104 2.06 -0.44 12.25
C ASP A 104 1.78 -0.76 13.72
N ASP A 105 0.71 -0.19 14.29
CA ASP A 105 0.26 -0.43 15.66
C ASP A 105 -0.09 -1.92 15.89
N ALA A 106 -0.81 -2.55 14.96
CA ALA A 106 -1.21 -3.95 15.10
C ALA A 106 0.00 -4.90 15.07
N ILE A 107 1.00 -4.64 14.25
CA ILE A 107 2.25 -5.41 14.18
C ILE A 107 3.03 -5.27 15.49
N GLU A 108 3.16 -4.05 16.02
CA GLU A 108 3.86 -3.79 17.26
C GLU A 108 3.15 -4.41 18.47
N LEU A 109 1.83 -4.19 18.60
CA LEU A 109 1.04 -4.65 19.75
C LEU A 109 0.81 -6.17 19.75
N ALA A 110 0.63 -6.78 18.59
CA ALA A 110 0.38 -8.21 18.49
C ALA A 110 1.66 -9.06 18.50
N GLY A 111 2.84 -8.43 18.44
CA GLY A 111 4.13 -9.12 18.43
C GLY A 111 4.27 -10.10 17.25
N VAL A 112 3.85 -9.66 16.06
CA VAL A 112 3.91 -10.49 14.85
C VAL A 112 5.36 -10.76 14.46
N GLU A 113 5.80 -12.03 14.49
CA GLU A 113 7.22 -12.40 14.37
C GLU A 113 7.76 -12.35 12.94
N HIS A 114 6.93 -12.66 11.94
CA HIS A 114 7.39 -12.83 10.55
C HIS A 114 7.04 -11.62 9.67
N THR A 115 7.44 -10.44 10.12
CA THR A 115 7.18 -9.19 9.43
C THR A 115 8.34 -8.74 8.57
N VAL A 116 8.02 -8.16 7.42
CA VAL A 116 8.97 -7.52 6.52
C VAL A 116 8.50 -6.10 6.26
N ASP A 117 9.13 -5.16 6.91
CA ASP A 117 9.00 -3.76 6.60
C ASP A 117 9.76 -3.45 5.31
N ALA A 118 9.02 -3.19 4.24
CA ALA A 118 9.61 -2.93 2.93
C ALA A 118 10.43 -1.63 2.87
N THR A 119 10.21 -0.69 3.80
CA THR A 119 11.01 0.53 3.92
C THR A 119 12.46 0.24 4.32
N THR A 120 12.72 -0.89 4.99
CA THR A 120 14.08 -1.32 5.37
C THR A 120 14.88 -1.94 4.21
N LEU A 121 14.22 -2.21 3.09
CA LEU A 121 14.81 -2.89 1.92
C LEU A 121 15.38 -1.91 0.88
N THR A 122 15.18 -0.62 1.07
CA THR A 122 15.74 0.48 0.27
C THR A 122 16.06 1.66 1.17
N LYS A 123 16.86 2.62 0.68
CA LYS A 123 17.12 3.85 1.43
C LYS A 123 15.92 4.78 1.29
N LEU A 124 15.32 5.19 2.42
CA LEU A 124 14.32 6.25 2.43
C LEU A 124 14.98 7.63 2.29
N GLU A 125 14.23 8.55 1.71
CA GLU A 125 14.56 9.96 1.52
C GLU A 125 13.39 10.81 2.03
N GLU A 126 13.64 12.07 2.33
CA GLU A 126 12.61 12.97 2.82
C GLU A 126 12.02 13.74 1.64
N HIS A 127 10.74 13.47 1.33
CA HIS A 127 9.97 14.21 0.34
C HIS A 127 8.66 14.70 0.97
N GLY A 128 8.22 15.89 0.61
CA GLY A 128 6.90 16.41 0.97
C GLY A 128 6.67 16.68 2.46
N ALA A 129 7.70 16.57 3.31
CA ALA A 129 7.60 16.79 4.75
C ALA A 129 7.34 18.26 5.13
N GLU A 130 7.56 19.22 4.21
CA GLU A 130 7.28 20.63 4.46
C GLU A 130 6.51 21.29 3.33
N VAL A 131 5.21 21.42 3.55
CA VAL A 131 4.36 22.32 2.78
C VAL A 131 4.66 23.76 3.24
N GLY A 132 5.83 24.32 2.89
CA GLY A 132 6.11 25.69 3.28
C GLY A 132 7.56 26.12 3.43
N HIS A 133 8.54 25.61 2.67
CA HIS A 133 9.83 26.31 2.59
C HIS A 133 9.73 27.50 1.62
N ALA A 134 9.63 28.69 2.22
CA ALA A 134 9.95 29.93 1.53
C ALA A 134 11.41 29.85 1.07
N HIS A 135 11.66 29.98 -0.23
CA HIS A 135 12.99 30.32 -0.73
C HIS A 135 13.45 31.58 -0.02
N GLY A 136 14.44 31.41 0.85
CA GLY A 136 14.91 32.43 1.76
C GLY A 136 15.49 33.63 1.04
N ALA A 137 15.00 34.79 1.38
CA ALA A 137 15.77 36.00 1.35
C ALA A 137 16.74 35.99 2.54
N GLU A 138 18.03 36.00 2.28
CA GLU A 138 19.05 36.28 3.28
C GLU A 138 18.80 37.65 3.95
N GLY A 139 18.87 37.65 5.28
CA GLY A 139 19.27 38.85 6.05
C GLY A 139 18.16 39.56 6.79
N ALA A 140 18.08 39.32 8.11
CA ALA A 140 18.16 40.40 9.13
C ALA A 140 18.06 39.80 10.54
N GLU A 141 19.07 40.13 11.34
CA GLU A 141 19.15 39.84 12.79
C GLU A 141 18.07 40.61 13.59
N GLY A 142 17.59 39.99 14.67
CA GLY A 142 17.29 40.74 15.91
C GLY A 142 15.86 40.75 16.40
N ALA A 143 15.71 40.15 17.50
CA ALA A 143 15.00 40.58 18.72
C ALA A 143 14.06 39.55 19.34
N ALA A 144 14.37 39.20 20.56
CA ALA A 144 13.62 38.37 21.51
C ALA A 144 12.27 39.00 21.90
N GLY A 145 11.27 38.16 22.15
CA GLY A 145 10.00 38.57 22.76
C GLY A 145 9.18 37.35 23.17
N GLU A 146 8.80 37.30 24.43
CA GLU A 146 8.29 36.23 25.29
C GLU A 146 6.93 35.68 24.95
N GLU A 147 6.78 34.38 25.28
CA GLU A 147 5.64 33.62 25.86
C GLU A 147 4.17 34.02 25.56
N ALA A 148 3.43 33.09 24.92
CA ALA A 148 2.08 32.73 25.35
C ALA A 148 1.71 31.36 24.79
N GLY A 149 1.48 30.38 25.66
CA GLY A 149 1.08 29.04 25.34
C GLY A 149 -0.30 28.97 24.73
N HIS A 150 -0.43 28.14 23.68
CA HIS A 150 -1.69 27.53 23.26
C HIS A 150 -1.42 26.05 23.05
N GLU A 151 -2.01 25.23 23.93
CA GLU A 151 -2.12 23.79 23.74
C GLU A 151 -3.04 23.52 22.55
N GLY A 152 -2.46 23.28 21.39
CA GLY A 152 -3.12 22.70 20.24
C GLY A 152 -2.67 21.26 20.13
N HIS A 153 -3.59 20.30 20.27
CA HIS A 153 -3.34 18.91 19.94
C HIS A 153 -3.17 18.78 18.43
N GLY A 154 -1.98 19.11 17.95
CA GLY A 154 -1.51 18.70 16.64
C GLY A 154 -0.86 17.34 16.83
N HIS A 155 -1.36 16.30 16.20
CA HIS A 155 -0.59 15.10 15.95
C HIS A 155 0.61 15.52 15.10
N ALA A 156 1.73 15.80 15.76
CA ALA A 156 2.99 15.94 15.08
C ALA A 156 3.30 14.58 14.45
N ALA A 157 3.29 14.52 13.11
CA ALA A 157 3.97 13.45 12.42
C ALA A 157 5.37 13.34 13.03
N GLU A 158 5.74 12.15 13.52
CA GLU A 158 7.07 11.90 14.05
C GLU A 158 8.09 12.28 12.97
N THR A 159 8.80 13.37 13.19
CA THR A 159 9.90 13.84 12.35
C THR A 159 11.01 12.81 12.42
N GLY A 160 11.10 11.92 11.41
CA GLY A 160 12.14 10.89 11.34
C GLY A 160 11.84 9.68 10.47
N ALA A 161 10.61 9.43 10.08
CA ALA A 161 10.28 8.44 9.05
C ALA A 161 10.32 9.16 7.69
N GLY A 162 11.25 8.77 6.79
CA GLY A 162 11.29 9.31 5.43
C GLY A 162 9.99 9.03 4.65
N ASP A 163 9.86 9.60 3.47
CA ASP A 163 8.73 9.37 2.57
C ASP A 163 8.56 7.85 2.26
N PRO A 164 7.40 7.24 2.54
CA PRO A 164 7.21 5.80 2.31
C PRO A 164 6.91 5.43 0.86
N HIS A 165 6.60 6.38 -0.06
CA HIS A 165 6.09 6.12 -1.41
C HIS A 165 7.15 5.60 -2.41
N VAL A 166 8.04 4.74 -1.94
CA VAL A 166 9.19 4.20 -2.70
C VAL A 166 8.79 3.40 -3.95
N TRP A 167 7.56 2.87 -4.00
CA TRP A 167 7.08 2.06 -5.13
C TRP A 167 6.85 2.88 -6.41
N LEU A 168 6.77 4.20 -6.31
CA LEU A 168 6.61 5.09 -7.46
C LEU A 168 7.95 5.39 -8.18
N ASP A 169 9.09 5.01 -7.59
CA ASP A 169 10.38 4.94 -8.26
C ASP A 169 10.67 3.48 -8.67
N PRO A 170 10.65 3.12 -9.96
CA PRO A 170 10.89 1.75 -10.40
C PRO A 170 12.25 1.17 -9.96
N VAL A 171 13.26 2.00 -9.71
CA VAL A 171 14.59 1.54 -9.26
C VAL A 171 14.55 1.17 -7.77
N LYS A 172 13.98 2.02 -6.91
CA LYS A 172 13.78 1.71 -5.49
C LYS A 172 12.84 0.51 -5.31
N TYR A 173 11.79 0.46 -6.09
CA TYR A 173 10.86 -0.68 -6.05
C TYR A 173 11.52 -1.99 -6.49
N ALA A 174 12.47 -1.95 -7.42
CA ALA A 174 13.30 -3.11 -7.75
C ALA A 174 14.24 -3.53 -6.60
N GLU A 175 14.71 -2.61 -5.76
CA GLU A 175 15.46 -2.93 -4.55
C GLU A 175 14.57 -3.66 -3.54
N VAL A 176 13.37 -3.14 -3.29
CA VAL A 176 12.36 -3.79 -2.44
C VAL A 176 12.02 -5.18 -2.97
N ALA A 177 11.77 -5.33 -4.29
CA ALA A 177 11.50 -6.63 -4.92
C ALA A 177 12.61 -7.66 -4.66
N ARG A 178 13.88 -7.25 -4.74
CA ARG A 178 15.03 -8.14 -4.40
C ARG A 178 15.03 -8.55 -2.93
N GLY A 179 14.66 -7.63 -2.04
CA GLY A 179 14.54 -7.91 -0.60
C GLY A 179 13.43 -8.93 -0.32
N VAL A 180 12.23 -8.71 -0.85
CA VAL A 180 11.09 -9.64 -0.73
C VAL A 180 11.44 -11.01 -1.31
N GLY A 181 12.09 -11.07 -2.47
CA GLY A 181 12.54 -12.33 -3.07
C GLY A 181 13.50 -13.12 -2.18
N LYS A 182 14.40 -12.44 -1.45
CA LYS A 182 15.28 -13.10 -0.47
C LYS A 182 14.49 -13.66 0.71
N VAL A 183 13.50 -12.93 1.21
CA VAL A 183 12.64 -13.39 2.29
C VAL A 183 11.88 -14.65 1.87
N PHE A 184 11.27 -14.68 0.69
CA PHE A 184 10.55 -15.87 0.21
C PHE A 184 11.46 -17.08 0.04
N VAL A 185 12.69 -16.88 -0.46
CA VAL A 185 13.71 -17.96 -0.53
C VAL A 185 14.06 -18.52 0.86
N GLN A 186 14.04 -17.68 1.89
CA GLN A 186 14.34 -18.10 3.28
C GLN A 186 13.12 -18.80 3.92
N ALA A 187 11.92 -18.27 3.70
CA ALA A 187 10.69 -18.80 4.26
C ALA A 187 10.28 -20.15 3.61
N ASP A 188 10.53 -20.29 2.31
CA ASP A 188 10.20 -21.49 1.54
C ASP A 188 11.37 -21.91 0.62
N PRO A 189 12.40 -22.59 1.17
CA PRO A 189 13.56 -23.01 0.39
C PRO A 189 13.25 -24.03 -0.70
N ALA A 190 12.13 -24.75 -0.61
CA ALA A 190 11.74 -25.75 -1.61
C ALA A 190 11.48 -25.13 -2.99
N HIS A 191 10.98 -23.88 -3.02
CA HIS A 191 10.66 -23.15 -4.25
C HIS A 191 11.65 -21.99 -4.54
N ALA A 192 12.81 -21.98 -3.89
CA ALA A 192 13.81 -20.92 -3.98
C ALA A 192 14.24 -20.58 -5.42
N ALA A 193 14.30 -21.56 -6.33
CA ALA A 193 14.67 -21.34 -7.72
C ALA A 193 13.63 -20.50 -8.48
N ASP A 194 12.35 -20.77 -8.25
CA ASP A 194 11.25 -20.05 -8.88
C ASP A 194 11.16 -18.62 -8.34
N TYR A 195 11.29 -18.41 -7.02
CA TYR A 195 11.33 -17.08 -6.42
C TYR A 195 12.45 -16.22 -6.98
N ARG A 196 13.68 -16.75 -7.11
CA ARG A 196 14.79 -16.03 -7.73
C ARG A 196 14.49 -15.65 -9.18
N LYS A 197 14.03 -16.62 -9.98
CA LYS A 197 13.68 -16.39 -11.38
C LYS A 197 12.58 -15.32 -11.54
N ASN A 198 11.54 -15.38 -10.73
CA ASN A 198 10.45 -14.42 -10.74
C ASN A 198 10.92 -13.03 -10.32
N THR A 199 11.74 -12.94 -9.27
CA THR A 199 12.37 -11.69 -8.82
C THR A 199 13.21 -11.06 -9.93
N ASP A 200 14.10 -11.84 -10.58
CA ASP A 200 14.94 -11.35 -11.67
C ASP A 200 14.09 -10.85 -12.86
N THR A 201 13.00 -11.55 -13.16
CA THR A 201 12.06 -11.15 -14.22
C THR A 201 11.39 -9.83 -13.88
N LEU A 202 10.87 -9.67 -12.65
CA LEU A 202 10.23 -8.46 -12.18
C LEU A 202 11.20 -7.27 -12.19
N VAL A 203 12.41 -7.47 -11.65
CA VAL A 203 13.48 -6.45 -11.63
C VAL A 203 13.84 -5.98 -13.04
N LYS A 204 13.91 -6.89 -14.01
CA LYS A 204 14.15 -6.53 -15.41
C LYS A 204 12.99 -5.71 -15.99
N GLN A 205 11.74 -6.04 -15.66
CA GLN A 205 10.57 -5.28 -16.11
C GLN A 205 10.55 -3.87 -15.50
N LEU A 206 10.90 -3.73 -14.21
CA LEU A 206 11.04 -2.42 -13.55
C LEU A 206 12.15 -1.58 -14.16
N GLY A 207 13.29 -2.18 -14.51
CA GLY A 207 14.35 -1.50 -15.24
C GLY A 207 13.96 -1.01 -16.64
N ALA A 208 13.10 -1.77 -17.33
CA ALA A 208 12.54 -1.32 -18.61
C ALA A 208 11.57 -0.14 -18.42
N LEU A 209 10.73 -0.18 -17.38
CA LEU A 209 9.84 0.91 -17.03
C LEU A 209 10.61 2.19 -16.68
N ASP A 210 11.69 2.08 -15.88
CA ASP A 210 12.59 3.21 -15.59
C ASP A 210 13.13 3.86 -16.88
N THR A 211 13.51 3.03 -17.86
CA THR A 211 13.97 3.53 -19.16
C THR A 211 12.86 4.26 -19.92
N GLU A 212 11.64 3.72 -19.93
CA GLU A 212 10.47 4.36 -20.54
C GLU A 212 10.20 5.74 -19.93
N PHE A 213 10.29 5.89 -18.60
CA PHE A 213 10.13 7.16 -17.90
C PHE A 213 11.25 8.15 -18.23
N LYS A 214 12.52 7.73 -18.18
CA LYS A 214 13.67 8.55 -18.54
C LYS A 214 13.55 9.12 -19.95
N ASP A 215 13.22 8.26 -20.91
CA ASP A 215 13.07 8.66 -22.30
C ASP A 215 11.84 9.56 -22.52
N GLY A 216 10.74 9.24 -21.85
CA GLY A 216 9.48 9.97 -21.97
C GLY A 216 9.50 11.36 -21.34
N LEU A 217 10.35 11.60 -20.32
CA LEU A 217 10.38 12.86 -19.56
C LEU A 217 11.65 13.69 -19.76
N LYS A 218 12.58 13.27 -20.62
CA LYS A 218 13.85 14.01 -20.84
C LYS A 218 13.68 15.41 -21.43
N ASN A 219 12.66 15.62 -22.27
CA ASN A 219 12.44 16.85 -23.01
C ASN A 219 11.05 17.41 -22.71
N THR A 220 10.86 18.00 -21.56
CA THR A 220 9.60 18.63 -21.11
C THR A 220 9.68 20.14 -21.21
N ALA A 221 8.55 20.82 -21.41
CA ALA A 221 8.46 22.28 -21.45
C ALA A 221 8.49 22.90 -20.05
N THR A 222 7.97 22.20 -19.04
CA THR A 222 8.10 22.51 -17.61
C THR A 222 8.52 21.26 -16.86
N ARG A 223 9.07 21.42 -15.65
CA ARG A 223 9.46 20.32 -14.76
C ARG A 223 8.52 20.18 -13.58
N THR A 224 7.71 21.20 -13.31
CA THR A 224 6.83 21.29 -12.15
C THR A 224 5.45 20.69 -12.48
N PHE A 225 4.92 19.86 -11.57
CA PHE A 225 3.55 19.36 -11.62
C PHE A 225 2.89 19.44 -10.24
N ILE A 226 1.57 19.61 -10.22
CA ILE A 226 0.78 19.76 -8.99
C ILE A 226 -0.10 18.52 -8.79
N THR A 227 -0.07 17.96 -7.59
CA THR A 227 -0.86 16.78 -7.18
C THR A 227 -1.72 17.09 -5.95
N THR A 228 -2.77 16.30 -5.70
CA THR A 228 -3.60 16.45 -4.51
C THR A 228 -2.82 16.17 -3.22
N HIS A 229 -1.98 15.13 -3.18
CA HIS A 229 -1.05 14.91 -2.07
C HIS A 229 0.37 14.60 -2.57
N SER A 230 1.33 14.52 -1.64
CA SER A 230 2.76 14.47 -1.95
C SER A 230 3.30 13.04 -2.06
N ALA A 231 2.65 12.15 -2.85
CA ALA A 231 3.10 10.77 -3.04
C ALA A 231 4.25 10.60 -4.04
N PHE A 232 4.43 11.54 -4.97
CA PHE A 232 5.30 11.35 -6.14
C PHE A 232 6.73 11.89 -5.96
N GLY A 233 7.17 12.12 -4.73
CA GLY A 233 8.49 12.69 -4.43
C GLY A 233 9.64 11.89 -5.04
N TYR A 234 9.65 10.57 -4.83
CA TYR A 234 10.68 9.70 -5.42
C TYR A 234 10.67 9.66 -6.95
N LEU A 235 9.47 9.66 -7.56
CA LEU A 235 9.34 9.75 -9.01
C LEU A 235 9.88 11.10 -9.52
N ALA A 236 9.51 12.19 -8.86
CA ALA A 236 9.96 13.52 -9.22
C ALA A 236 11.49 13.62 -9.16
N GLU A 237 12.11 13.22 -8.06
CA GLU A 237 13.56 13.21 -7.91
C GLU A 237 14.25 12.35 -8.97
N ARG A 238 13.75 11.11 -9.19
CA ARG A 238 14.32 10.15 -10.15
C ARG A 238 14.43 10.71 -11.55
N TYR A 239 13.44 11.49 -11.99
CA TYR A 239 13.37 12.01 -13.36
C TYR A 239 13.62 13.52 -13.45
N GLY A 240 14.11 14.14 -12.37
CA GLY A 240 14.44 15.56 -12.29
C GLY A 240 13.22 16.45 -12.50
N LEU A 241 12.08 16.06 -11.93
CA LEU A 241 10.86 16.85 -11.87
C LEU A 241 10.71 17.49 -10.50
N GLU A 242 9.75 18.39 -10.37
CA GLU A 242 9.38 19.06 -9.13
C GLU A 242 7.90 18.82 -8.83
N GLN A 243 7.62 18.10 -7.76
CA GLN A 243 6.26 17.88 -7.28
C GLN A 243 5.84 18.97 -6.32
N GLU A 244 4.65 19.50 -6.52
CA GLU A 244 3.96 20.42 -5.62
C GLU A 244 2.66 19.78 -5.11
N GLY A 245 2.67 19.25 -3.90
CA GLY A 245 1.46 18.68 -3.27
C GLY A 245 0.52 19.78 -2.77
N VAL A 246 -0.78 19.62 -2.97
CA VAL A 246 -1.80 20.47 -2.33
C VAL A 246 -1.85 20.16 -0.84
N ALA A 247 -1.97 18.89 -0.47
CA ALA A 247 -1.75 18.35 0.86
C ALA A 247 -0.31 17.81 0.99
N GLY A 248 0.11 17.47 2.22
CA GLY A 248 1.34 16.75 2.50
C GLY A 248 1.30 15.30 2.01
N VAL A 249 1.93 14.39 2.75
CA VAL A 249 1.89 12.93 2.48
C VAL A 249 0.56 12.28 2.88
N ASP A 250 -0.26 12.96 3.67
CA ASP A 250 -1.61 12.55 4.04
C ASP A 250 -2.61 13.15 3.02
N PRO A 251 -3.31 12.33 2.21
CA PRO A 251 -4.23 12.79 1.18
C PRO A 251 -5.49 13.47 1.74
N GLU A 252 -5.89 13.17 2.99
CA GLU A 252 -7.08 13.73 3.64
C GLU A 252 -6.82 15.09 4.32
N ALA A 253 -5.56 15.55 4.39
CA ALA A 253 -5.21 16.83 4.99
C ALA A 253 -5.75 18.00 4.17
N ASP A 254 -6.49 18.91 4.81
CA ASP A 254 -6.97 20.13 4.18
C ASP A 254 -5.81 21.15 3.97
N PRO A 255 -5.62 21.69 2.74
CA PRO A 255 -4.59 22.69 2.50
C PRO A 255 -4.92 24.02 3.17
N SER A 256 -3.90 24.68 3.71
CA SER A 256 -4.05 26.05 4.23
C SER A 256 -4.35 27.05 3.09
N PRO A 257 -5.08 28.15 3.37
CA PRO A 257 -5.29 29.21 2.38
C PRO A 257 -3.98 29.79 1.83
N ALA A 258 -2.92 29.82 2.65
CA ALA A 258 -1.58 30.26 2.24
C ALA A 258 -0.98 29.30 1.19
N ARG A 259 -1.13 27.98 1.40
CA ARG A 259 -0.66 26.96 0.45
C ARG A 259 -1.39 27.06 -0.88
N VAL A 260 -2.71 27.21 -0.86
CA VAL A 260 -3.50 27.38 -2.08
C VAL A 260 -3.01 28.61 -2.88
N LYS A 261 -2.74 29.73 -2.20
CA LYS A 261 -2.19 30.93 -2.86
C LYS A 261 -0.80 30.68 -3.43
N GLN A 262 0.10 30.01 -2.69
CA GLN A 262 1.43 29.64 -3.14
C GLN A 262 1.37 28.80 -4.42
N LEU A 263 0.51 27.77 -4.45
CA LEU A 263 0.31 26.91 -5.62
C LEU A 263 -0.19 27.68 -6.84
N GLN A 264 -1.04 28.70 -6.64
CA GLN A 264 -1.46 29.58 -7.73
C GLN A 264 -0.29 30.39 -8.30
N ASP A 265 0.61 30.86 -7.45
CA ASP A 265 1.78 31.64 -7.86
C ASP A 265 2.79 30.74 -8.59
N ILE A 266 3.08 29.53 -8.08
CA ILE A 266 3.90 28.48 -8.72
C ILE A 266 3.33 28.11 -10.09
N ALA A 267 2.03 27.83 -10.17
CA ALA A 267 1.38 27.43 -11.41
C ALA A 267 1.58 28.49 -12.52
N ARG A 268 1.56 29.77 -12.17
CA ARG A 268 1.81 30.87 -13.13
C ARG A 268 3.29 30.97 -13.49
N ALA A 269 4.19 30.92 -12.49
CA ALA A 269 5.64 31.06 -12.70
C ALA A 269 6.19 29.94 -13.58
N ASP A 270 5.83 28.69 -13.28
CA ASP A 270 6.36 27.50 -13.94
C ASP A 270 5.52 27.02 -15.12
N LYS A 271 4.46 27.77 -15.45
CA LYS A 271 3.54 27.45 -16.56
C LYS A 271 2.92 26.06 -16.44
N VAL A 272 2.61 25.66 -15.22
CA VAL A 272 1.88 24.42 -14.97
C VAL A 272 0.52 24.49 -15.66
N SER A 273 0.12 23.40 -16.32
CA SER A 273 -1.11 23.36 -17.12
C SER A 273 -2.20 22.47 -16.47
N THR A 274 -1.83 21.65 -15.50
CA THR A 274 -2.68 20.56 -15.00
C THR A 274 -2.47 20.38 -13.50
N VAL A 275 -3.58 20.22 -12.76
CA VAL A 275 -3.61 19.70 -11.37
C VAL A 275 -4.03 18.26 -11.43
N PHE A 276 -3.22 17.37 -10.86
CA PHE A 276 -3.51 15.95 -10.81
C PHE A 276 -4.28 15.59 -9.55
N PHE A 277 -5.20 14.64 -9.69
CA PHE A 277 -5.93 14.00 -8.59
C PHE A 277 -5.85 12.49 -8.70
N GLU A 278 -6.23 11.80 -7.63
CA GLU A 278 -6.12 10.37 -7.46
C GLU A 278 -7.44 9.64 -7.64
N THR A 279 -7.37 8.30 -7.77
CA THR A 279 -8.56 7.48 -7.96
C THR A 279 -9.25 7.08 -6.64
N LEU A 280 -8.55 7.15 -5.50
CA LEU A 280 -9.06 6.75 -4.18
C LEU A 280 -9.48 7.93 -3.31
N ALA A 281 -8.95 9.13 -3.55
CA ALA A 281 -9.27 10.33 -2.80
C ALA A 281 -10.24 11.27 -3.53
N SER A 282 -10.76 12.26 -2.81
CA SER A 282 -11.70 13.24 -3.36
C SER A 282 -11.03 14.18 -4.37
N ASP A 283 -11.60 14.30 -5.56
CA ASP A 283 -11.12 15.24 -6.59
C ASP A 283 -11.56 16.71 -6.36
N ARG A 284 -12.29 16.99 -5.27
CA ARG A 284 -12.88 18.31 -4.96
C ARG A 284 -11.83 19.41 -4.90
N THR A 285 -10.73 19.16 -4.20
CA THR A 285 -9.65 20.13 -3.99
C THR A 285 -8.95 20.44 -5.30
N ALA A 286 -8.61 19.41 -6.11
CA ALA A 286 -8.04 19.60 -7.44
C ALA A 286 -8.95 20.39 -8.37
N LYS A 287 -10.24 20.07 -8.40
CA LYS A 287 -11.24 20.79 -9.22
C LYS A 287 -11.42 22.25 -8.77
N THR A 288 -11.36 22.53 -7.48
CA THR A 288 -11.44 23.89 -6.95
C THR A 288 -10.21 24.70 -7.36
N LEU A 289 -8.99 24.17 -7.13
CA LEU A 289 -7.76 24.82 -7.53
C LEU A 289 -7.71 25.03 -9.04
N ALA A 290 -8.09 24.03 -9.83
CA ALA A 290 -8.12 24.14 -11.30
C ALA A 290 -9.07 25.23 -11.78
N ARG A 291 -10.29 25.33 -11.22
CA ARG A 291 -11.26 26.38 -11.54
C ARG A 291 -10.72 27.77 -11.20
N ASP A 292 -10.08 27.94 -10.05
CA ASP A 292 -9.61 29.22 -9.57
C ASP A 292 -8.34 29.69 -10.28
N THR A 293 -7.61 28.77 -10.92
CA THR A 293 -6.35 29.04 -11.66
C THR A 293 -6.50 28.96 -13.17
N GLY A 294 -7.60 28.40 -13.68
CA GLY A 294 -7.77 28.11 -15.11
C GLY A 294 -6.99 26.89 -15.59
N LEU A 295 -6.46 26.06 -14.68
CA LEU A 295 -5.75 24.82 -15.00
C LEU A 295 -6.74 23.71 -15.41
N ARG A 296 -6.22 22.69 -16.08
CA ARG A 296 -6.93 21.42 -16.35
C ARG A 296 -6.80 20.50 -15.15
N THR A 297 -7.63 19.48 -15.10
CA THR A 297 -7.44 18.34 -14.18
C THR A 297 -7.19 17.06 -14.96
N ASP A 298 -6.34 16.18 -14.45
CA ASP A 298 -6.15 14.81 -14.96
C ASP A 298 -5.82 13.89 -13.78
N VAL A 299 -5.84 12.58 -14.03
CA VAL A 299 -5.52 11.56 -13.03
C VAL A 299 -4.02 11.25 -13.07
N LEU A 300 -3.38 11.27 -11.89
CA LEU A 300 -2.08 10.67 -11.63
C LEU A 300 -2.28 9.72 -10.43
N ASP A 301 -2.20 8.43 -10.67
CA ASP A 301 -2.58 7.39 -9.72
C ASP A 301 -1.37 6.99 -8.86
N PRO A 302 -1.39 7.18 -7.53
CA PRO A 302 -0.28 6.80 -6.65
C PRO A 302 -0.16 5.28 -6.46
N LEU A 303 -1.05 4.49 -7.06
CA LEU A 303 -1.00 3.03 -7.01
C LEU A 303 -1.14 2.44 -5.60
N GLU A 304 -1.84 3.11 -4.72
CA GLU A 304 -2.14 2.61 -3.38
C GLU A 304 -3.20 1.51 -3.37
N GLY A 305 -3.97 1.43 -4.44
CA GLY A 305 -4.93 0.38 -4.75
C GLY A 305 -5.31 0.38 -6.22
N ILE A 306 -5.79 -0.73 -6.74
CA ILE A 306 -6.36 -0.82 -8.11
C ILE A 306 -7.87 -0.90 -8.01
N THR A 307 -8.55 -0.11 -8.83
CA THR A 307 -10.01 -0.05 -8.94
C THR A 307 -10.45 -0.02 -10.41
N ASP A 308 -11.75 -0.10 -10.64
CA ASP A 308 -12.33 0.10 -11.98
C ASP A 308 -12.08 1.51 -12.56
N GLN A 309 -11.63 2.46 -11.72
CA GLN A 309 -11.28 3.82 -12.13
C GLN A 309 -9.79 3.99 -12.47
N SER A 310 -8.95 3.03 -12.06
CA SER A 310 -7.53 3.03 -12.40
C SER A 310 -7.33 2.86 -13.91
N LYS A 311 -6.35 3.57 -14.48
CA LYS A 311 -6.07 3.51 -15.93
C LYS A 311 -5.20 2.28 -16.30
N GLY A 312 -5.51 1.12 -15.73
CA GLY A 312 -4.83 -0.15 -15.97
C GLY A 312 -5.18 -1.20 -14.93
N ASP A 313 -4.91 -2.46 -15.25
CA ASP A 313 -5.24 -3.63 -14.44
C ASP A 313 -4.08 -4.06 -13.53
N ASP A 314 -2.89 -3.51 -13.73
CA ASP A 314 -1.71 -3.81 -12.92
C ASP A 314 -0.77 -2.60 -12.77
N TYR A 315 0.23 -2.74 -11.89
CA TYR A 315 1.25 -1.73 -11.61
C TYR A 315 1.88 -1.15 -12.88
N PHE A 316 2.27 -1.99 -13.84
CA PHE A 316 2.95 -1.55 -15.05
C PHE A 316 2.04 -0.76 -15.99
N GLN A 317 0.78 -1.15 -16.10
CA GLN A 317 -0.19 -0.46 -16.94
C GLN A 317 -0.51 0.92 -16.36
N VAL A 318 -0.76 1.00 -15.04
CA VAL A 318 -1.05 2.27 -14.37
C VAL A 318 0.17 3.20 -14.41
N MET A 319 1.39 2.71 -14.16
CA MET A 319 2.60 3.52 -14.28
C MET A 319 2.80 4.08 -15.70
N ARG A 320 2.51 3.30 -16.74
CA ARG A 320 2.56 3.82 -18.13
C ARG A 320 1.47 4.85 -18.41
N ALA A 321 0.29 4.70 -17.83
CA ALA A 321 -0.77 5.71 -17.90
C ALA A 321 -0.34 7.00 -17.18
N ASN A 322 0.30 6.89 -16.02
CA ASN A 322 0.90 8.01 -15.30
C ASN A 322 1.97 8.72 -16.16
N LEU A 323 2.86 7.96 -16.81
CA LEU A 323 3.83 8.53 -17.73
C LEU A 323 3.16 9.31 -18.87
N ALA A 324 2.11 8.77 -19.46
CA ALA A 324 1.38 9.45 -20.54
C ALA A 324 0.71 10.75 -20.06
N ALA A 325 0.13 10.75 -18.85
CA ALA A 325 -0.47 11.93 -18.22
C ALA A 325 0.60 13.00 -17.92
N LEU A 326 1.73 12.61 -17.32
CA LEU A 326 2.87 13.51 -17.05
C LEU A 326 3.44 14.11 -18.34
N ARG A 327 3.66 13.30 -19.38
CA ARG A 327 4.14 13.79 -20.69
C ARG A 327 3.22 14.86 -21.28
N THR A 328 1.91 14.65 -21.17
CA THR A 328 0.91 15.61 -21.67
C THR A 328 0.94 16.90 -20.86
N ALA A 329 0.94 16.79 -19.54
CA ALA A 329 0.91 17.95 -18.63
C ALA A 329 2.19 18.78 -18.67
N LEU A 330 3.34 18.11 -18.75
CA LEU A 330 4.67 18.75 -18.80
C LEU A 330 5.08 19.20 -20.22
N GLY A 331 4.25 18.95 -21.24
CA GLY A 331 4.54 19.33 -22.61
C GLY A 331 5.76 18.61 -23.20
N ALA A 332 5.90 17.31 -22.93
CA ALA A 332 6.99 16.50 -23.47
C ALA A 332 6.92 16.39 -25.01
N ARG A 333 8.09 16.40 -25.66
CA ARG A 333 8.27 16.37 -27.12
C ARG A 333 9.10 15.18 -27.56
#